data_f72aa23d8103a42301a43a08c435bd4d
#
_entry.id   f72aa23d8103a42301a43a08c435bd4d
#
_cell.length_a   1.000
_cell.length_b   1.000
_cell.length_c   1.000
_cell.angle_alpha   90.00
_cell.angle_beta   90.00
_cell.angle_gamma   90.00
#
_symmetry.space_group_name_H-M   'P 1'
#
loop_
_entity.id
_entity.type
_entity.pdbx_description
1 polymer ?
#
loop_
_entity_poly.entity_id
_entity_poly.type
_entity_poly.pdbx_seq_one_letter_code
_entity_poly.pdbx_strand_id
1 'polypeptide(L)'
;LDNVDKITTNAILREQLRLVSIIHDNFKHLEETVRPRQDWTKHHAVYAMKFAQNFIKEHHILNVIELHDEAYYAWHLNRKYPETNRAFHRLNGLFERLGDDYKQLYYLFFKCDTFTGDKTETPVRWFEETVSNIDLAHL
;
A
#
# COMPACT_ATOMS: atom_id res chain seq x y z
N LEU A 1 -10.56 -7.79 -6.92
CA LEU A 1 -11.04 -6.91 -8.01
C LEU A 1 -12.43 -6.33 -7.74
N ASP A 2 -13.34 -7.09 -7.15
CA ASP A 2 -14.71 -6.61 -6.86
C ASP A 2 -14.74 -5.33 -6.00
N ASN A 3 -13.81 -5.22 -5.05
CA ASN A 3 -13.70 -4.01 -4.23
C ASN A 3 -13.25 -2.79 -5.04
N VAL A 4 -12.40 -3.00 -6.05
CA VAL A 4 -11.95 -1.92 -6.94
C VAL A 4 -13.14 -1.32 -7.69
N ASP A 5 -14.02 -2.15 -8.20
CA ASP A 5 -15.19 -1.71 -8.98
C ASP A 5 -16.21 -0.96 -8.14
N LYS A 6 -16.23 -1.20 -6.83
CA LYS A 6 -17.14 -0.55 -5.89
C LYS A 6 -16.59 0.75 -5.30
N ILE A 7 -15.25 0.90 -5.23
CA ILE A 7 -14.64 2.00 -4.47
C ILE A 7 -14.55 3.31 -5.26
N THR A 8 -14.49 3.24 -6.58
CA THR A 8 -14.40 4.44 -7.43
C THR A 8 -15.10 4.28 -8.77
N THR A 9 -15.72 5.36 -9.22
CA THR A 9 -16.29 5.47 -10.56
C THR A 9 -15.31 6.08 -11.57
N ASN A 10 -14.17 6.60 -11.11
CA ASN A 10 -13.14 7.16 -11.97
C ASN A 10 -12.45 6.04 -12.76
N ALA A 11 -12.57 6.07 -14.08
CA ALA A 11 -12.08 5.02 -14.96
C ALA A 11 -10.56 4.86 -14.90
N ILE A 12 -9.80 5.95 -14.82
CA ILE A 12 -8.34 5.92 -14.76
C ILE A 12 -7.88 5.30 -13.44
N LEU A 13 -8.41 5.76 -12.31
CA LEU A 13 -8.10 5.19 -11.00
C LEU A 13 -8.47 3.71 -10.93
N ARG A 14 -9.59 3.33 -11.51
CA ARG A 14 -10.03 1.93 -11.53
C ARG A 14 -9.04 1.03 -12.26
N GLU A 15 -8.57 1.45 -13.44
CA GLU A 15 -7.58 0.69 -14.19
C GLU A 15 -6.24 0.58 -13.44
N GLN A 16 -5.78 1.67 -12.84
CA GLN A 16 -4.56 1.65 -12.02
C GLN A 16 -4.69 0.72 -10.81
N LEU A 17 -5.82 0.76 -10.10
CA LEU A 17 -6.10 -0.13 -8.97
C LEU A 17 -6.15 -1.60 -9.39
N ARG A 18 -6.74 -1.89 -10.55
CA ARG A 18 -6.77 -3.26 -11.09
C ARG A 18 -5.37 -3.79 -11.37
N LEU A 19 -4.51 -2.98 -12.01
CA LEU A 19 -3.11 -3.36 -12.26
C LEU A 19 -2.37 -3.68 -10.96
N VAL A 20 -2.45 -2.79 -9.98
CA VAL A 20 -1.82 -3.03 -8.66
C VAL A 20 -2.37 -4.28 -8.02
N SER A 21 -3.69 -4.46 -8.01
CA SER A 21 -4.36 -5.62 -7.38
C SER A 21 -3.95 -6.96 -7.99
N ILE A 22 -3.71 -6.98 -9.30
CA ILE A 22 -3.29 -8.22 -9.99
C ILE A 22 -1.83 -8.58 -9.66
N ILE A 23 -0.96 -7.59 -9.49
CA ILE A 23 0.49 -7.81 -9.44
C ILE A 23 1.04 -7.90 -8.02
N HIS A 24 0.53 -7.10 -7.07
CA HIS A 24 1.19 -6.82 -5.78
C HIS A 24 1.60 -8.05 -4.96
N ASP A 25 0.80 -9.10 -4.97
CA ASP A 25 0.96 -10.29 -4.12
C ASP A 25 1.51 -11.53 -4.86
N ASN A 26 1.74 -11.46 -6.16
CA ASN A 26 2.10 -12.63 -6.96
C ASN A 26 3.45 -13.25 -6.59
N PHE A 27 4.28 -12.53 -5.87
CA PHE A 27 5.66 -12.94 -5.55
C PHE A 27 5.86 -13.32 -4.08
N LYS A 28 4.81 -13.52 -3.31
CA LYS A 28 4.90 -13.94 -1.89
C LYS A 28 5.68 -15.22 -1.70
N HIS A 29 5.63 -16.15 -2.65
CA HIS A 29 6.37 -17.40 -2.61
C HIS A 29 7.90 -17.24 -2.71
N LEU A 30 8.39 -16.09 -3.19
CA LEU A 30 9.82 -15.78 -3.27
C LEU A 30 10.32 -15.01 -2.04
N GLU A 31 9.42 -14.58 -1.18
CA GLU A 31 9.77 -13.76 -0.04
C GLU A 31 10.58 -14.55 0.99
N GLU A 32 11.61 -13.88 1.55
CA GLU A 32 12.41 -14.44 2.62
C GLU A 32 11.54 -14.70 3.87
N THR A 33 11.63 -15.93 4.41
CA THR A 33 10.85 -16.35 5.59
C THR A 33 11.52 -16.03 6.92
N VAL A 34 12.81 -15.66 6.92
CA VAL A 34 13.57 -15.32 8.13
C VAL A 34 13.01 -14.04 8.77
N ARG A 35 12.82 -14.09 10.11
CA ARG A 35 12.34 -12.94 10.88
C ARG A 35 13.24 -12.69 12.10
N PRO A 36 13.53 -11.42 12.47
CA PRO A 36 13.12 -10.19 11.74
C PRO A 36 13.77 -10.12 10.36
N ARG A 37 13.11 -9.43 9.43
CA ARG A 37 13.58 -9.29 8.05
C ARG A 37 14.90 -8.51 8.03
N GLN A 38 15.93 -9.12 7.44
CA GLN A 38 17.26 -8.54 7.33
C GLN A 38 17.44 -7.72 6.05
N ASP A 39 16.82 -8.17 4.97
CA ASP A 39 16.98 -7.58 3.64
C ASP A 39 15.61 -7.28 3.02
N TRP A 40 15.24 -6.00 3.04
CA TRP A 40 13.96 -5.53 2.50
C TRP A 40 13.89 -5.60 0.97
N THR A 41 15.03 -5.73 0.27
CA THR A 41 15.03 -5.97 -1.19
C THR A 41 14.48 -7.34 -1.56
N LYS A 42 14.37 -8.25 -0.61
CA LYS A 42 13.77 -9.58 -0.76
C LYS A 42 12.30 -9.64 -0.33
N HIS A 43 11.67 -8.49 -0.11
CA HIS A 43 10.23 -8.40 0.14
C HIS A 43 9.45 -8.69 -1.16
N HIS A 44 8.31 -9.38 -1.06
CA HIS A 44 7.51 -9.75 -2.23
C HIS A 44 7.09 -8.54 -3.08
N ALA A 45 6.82 -7.40 -2.45
CA ALA A 45 6.47 -6.16 -3.14
C ALA A 45 7.59 -5.63 -4.04
N VAL A 46 8.85 -5.80 -3.65
CA VAL A 46 10.02 -5.42 -4.47
C VAL A 46 10.12 -6.31 -5.70
N TYR A 47 9.90 -7.62 -5.55
CA TYR A 47 9.85 -8.53 -6.69
C TYR A 47 8.70 -8.19 -7.65
N ALA A 48 7.52 -7.87 -7.10
CA ALA A 48 6.37 -7.47 -7.88
C ALA A 48 6.65 -6.19 -8.69
N MET A 49 7.26 -5.18 -8.06
CA MET A 49 7.66 -3.94 -8.73
C MET A 49 8.68 -4.20 -9.85
N LYS A 50 9.73 -4.98 -9.58
CA LYS A 50 10.74 -5.34 -10.58
C LYS A 50 10.16 -6.06 -11.78
N PHE A 51 9.20 -6.95 -11.56
CA PHE A 51 8.47 -7.59 -12.63
C PHE A 51 7.63 -6.58 -13.43
N ALA A 52 6.87 -5.74 -12.74
CA ALA A 52 5.97 -4.78 -13.37
C ALA A 52 6.70 -3.73 -14.21
N GLN A 53 7.91 -3.32 -13.83
CA GLN A 53 8.68 -2.30 -14.56
C GLN A 53 9.05 -2.71 -16.00
N ASN A 54 8.94 -3.99 -16.34
CA ASN A 54 9.17 -4.46 -17.71
C ASN A 54 8.10 -3.98 -18.70
N PHE A 55 6.89 -3.63 -18.21
CA PHE A 55 5.77 -3.22 -19.05
C PHE A 55 4.96 -2.03 -18.53
N ILE A 56 5.14 -1.63 -17.26
CA ILE A 56 4.55 -0.42 -16.69
C ILE A 56 5.62 0.66 -16.61
N LYS A 57 5.38 1.82 -17.25
CA LYS A 57 6.32 2.94 -17.27
C LYS A 57 6.00 4.02 -16.23
N GLU A 58 4.79 4.04 -15.74
CA GLU A 58 4.31 5.02 -14.76
C GLU A 58 4.91 4.73 -13.38
N HIS A 59 5.89 5.54 -12.98
CA HIS A 59 6.62 5.37 -11.72
C HIS A 59 5.72 5.36 -10.49
N HIS A 60 4.63 6.13 -10.51
CA HIS A 60 3.68 6.17 -9.39
C HIS A 60 2.97 4.84 -9.17
N ILE A 61 2.62 4.11 -10.25
CA ILE A 61 2.01 2.77 -10.15
C ILE A 61 3.03 1.77 -9.58
N LEU A 62 4.27 1.83 -10.08
CA LEU A 62 5.37 1.00 -9.58
C LEU A 62 5.63 1.27 -8.08
N ASN A 63 5.60 2.53 -7.66
CA ASN A 63 5.75 2.91 -6.26
C ASN A 63 4.62 2.36 -5.38
N VAL A 64 3.38 2.42 -5.84
CA VAL A 64 2.24 1.84 -5.10
C VAL A 64 2.42 0.32 -4.93
N ILE A 65 2.85 -0.38 -5.98
CA ILE A 65 3.14 -1.83 -5.92
C ILE A 65 4.24 -2.11 -4.89
N GLU A 66 5.37 -1.40 -4.97
CA GLU A 66 6.52 -1.61 -4.08
C GLU A 66 6.20 -1.29 -2.61
N LEU A 67 5.37 -0.28 -2.38
CA LEU A 67 5.11 0.27 -1.05
C LEU A 67 3.78 -0.20 -0.44
N HIS A 68 3.09 -1.13 -1.08
CA HIS A 68 1.71 -1.45 -0.71
C HIS A 68 1.52 -1.90 0.74
N ASP A 69 2.51 -2.54 1.35
CA ASP A 69 2.46 -2.99 2.75
C ASP A 69 2.92 -1.94 3.78
N GLU A 70 3.44 -0.79 3.36
CA GLU A 70 4.05 0.19 4.27
C GLU A 70 3.08 0.74 5.32
N ALA A 71 1.84 1.03 4.94
CA ALA A 71 0.82 1.50 5.88
C ALA A 71 0.47 0.42 6.91
N TYR A 72 0.41 -0.84 6.50
CA TYR A 72 0.19 -1.97 7.39
C TYR A 72 1.34 -2.14 8.40
N TYR A 73 2.59 -2.02 7.94
CA TYR A 73 3.75 -2.06 8.83
C TYR A 73 3.79 -0.87 9.79
N ALA A 74 3.41 0.33 9.34
CA ALA A 74 3.30 1.49 10.21
C ALA A 74 2.27 1.27 11.32
N TRP A 75 1.12 0.71 10.97
CA TRP A 75 0.10 0.35 11.97
C TRP A 75 0.64 -0.68 13.00
N HIS A 76 1.37 -1.70 12.57
CA HIS A 76 2.01 -2.64 13.49
C HIS A 76 3.00 -1.97 14.42
N LEU A 77 3.80 -1.04 13.91
CA LEU A 77 4.72 -0.25 14.75
C LEU A 77 3.98 0.58 15.80
N ASN A 78 2.85 1.18 15.42
CA ASN A 78 2.01 1.92 16.36
C ASN A 78 1.45 1.03 17.47
N ARG A 79 1.03 -0.18 17.14
CA ARG A 79 0.53 -1.14 18.13
C ARG A 79 1.61 -1.63 19.08
N LYS A 80 2.79 -1.94 18.54
CA LYS A 80 3.89 -2.53 19.31
C LYS A 80 4.65 -1.50 20.13
N TYR A 81 4.76 -0.28 19.61
CA TYR A 81 5.53 0.80 20.22
C TYR A 81 4.75 2.12 20.24
N PRO A 82 3.59 2.16 20.95
CA PRO A 82 2.68 3.33 20.89
C PRO A 82 3.30 4.61 21.46
N GLU A 83 4.28 4.48 22.35
CA GLU A 83 4.99 5.60 22.99
C GLU A 83 6.09 6.21 22.09
N THR A 84 6.27 5.70 20.88
CA THR A 84 7.34 6.13 19.96
C THR A 84 6.78 6.78 18.71
N ASN A 85 7.63 7.49 17.97
CA ASN A 85 7.29 8.09 16.68
C ASN A 85 7.58 7.16 15.47
N ARG A 86 7.85 5.88 15.70
CA ARG A 86 8.27 4.94 14.65
C ARG A 86 7.24 4.81 13.53
N ALA A 87 5.96 4.71 13.88
CA ALA A 87 4.87 4.62 12.91
C ALA A 87 4.78 5.86 12.03
N PHE A 88 4.87 7.04 12.64
CA PHE A 88 4.81 8.33 11.92
C PHE A 88 6.02 8.53 11.01
N HIS A 89 7.22 8.16 11.44
CA HIS A 89 8.41 8.19 10.58
C HIS A 89 8.23 7.30 9.35
N ARG A 90 7.66 6.12 9.53
CA ARG A 90 7.42 5.20 8.43
C ARG A 90 6.37 5.75 7.46
N LEU A 91 5.27 6.33 7.95
CA LEU A 91 4.27 6.99 7.11
C LEU A 91 4.83 8.18 6.35
N ASN A 92 5.65 9.01 6.99
CA ASN A 92 6.30 10.14 6.32
C ASN A 92 7.20 9.67 5.18
N GLY A 93 8.00 8.62 5.41
CA GLY A 93 8.83 8.01 4.37
C GLY A 93 8.00 7.46 3.21
N LEU A 94 6.87 6.84 3.50
CA LEU A 94 5.92 6.39 2.48
C LEU A 94 5.43 7.57 1.62
N PHE A 95 4.96 8.65 2.24
CA PHE A 95 4.41 9.79 1.53
C PHE A 95 5.46 10.56 0.72
N GLU A 96 6.69 10.66 1.22
CA GLU A 96 7.79 11.24 0.46
C GLU A 96 8.08 10.45 -0.82
N ARG A 97 8.03 9.13 -0.76
CA ARG A 97 8.26 8.26 -1.92
C ARG A 97 7.09 8.25 -2.90
N LEU A 98 5.85 8.34 -2.42
CA LEU A 98 4.67 8.39 -3.29
C LEU A 98 4.51 9.73 -4.00
N GLY A 99 4.82 10.83 -3.33
CA GLY A 99 4.43 12.17 -3.76
C GLY A 99 2.95 12.49 -3.51
N ASP A 100 2.62 13.78 -3.47
CA ASP A 100 1.27 14.23 -3.04
C ASP A 100 0.15 13.76 -3.97
N ASP A 101 0.41 13.72 -5.28
CA ASP A 101 -0.62 13.39 -6.28
C ASP A 101 -1.04 11.91 -6.26
N TYR A 102 -0.28 11.04 -5.58
CA TYR A 102 -0.51 9.59 -5.60
C TYR A 102 -0.92 8.98 -4.27
N LYS A 103 -1.08 9.80 -3.24
CA LYS A 103 -1.57 9.36 -1.92
C LYS A 103 -2.98 8.77 -2.01
N GLN A 104 -3.82 9.35 -2.84
CA GLN A 104 -5.19 8.86 -3.07
C GLN A 104 -5.19 7.46 -3.68
N LEU A 105 -4.40 7.23 -4.72
CA LEU A 105 -4.28 5.90 -5.34
C LEU A 105 -3.82 4.86 -4.33
N TYR A 106 -2.81 5.21 -3.54
CA TYR A 106 -2.31 4.33 -2.48
C TYR A 106 -3.38 4.01 -1.44
N TYR A 107 -4.08 5.03 -0.94
CA TYR A 107 -5.14 4.85 0.04
C TYR A 107 -6.26 3.95 -0.48
N LEU A 108 -6.71 4.20 -1.70
CA LEU A 108 -7.76 3.39 -2.32
C LEU A 108 -7.33 1.92 -2.46
N PHE A 109 -6.09 1.69 -2.87
CA PHE A 109 -5.55 0.35 -2.95
C PHE A 109 -5.50 -0.31 -1.55
N PHE A 110 -4.96 0.36 -0.55
CA PHE A 110 -4.89 -0.14 0.83
C PHE A 110 -6.27 -0.51 1.38
N LYS A 111 -7.27 0.32 1.10
CA LYS A 111 -8.65 0.05 1.47
C LYS A 111 -9.23 -1.19 0.76
N CYS A 112 -9.04 -1.27 -0.56
CA CYS A 112 -9.49 -2.43 -1.34
C CYS A 112 -8.85 -3.74 -0.86
N ASP A 113 -7.57 -3.72 -0.59
CA ASP A 113 -6.83 -4.90 -0.13
C ASP A 113 -7.23 -5.32 1.29
N THR A 114 -7.56 -4.35 2.14
CA THR A 114 -7.98 -4.63 3.52
C THR A 114 -9.42 -5.16 3.60
N PHE A 115 -10.32 -4.71 2.74
CA PHE A 115 -11.72 -5.14 2.73
C PHE A 115 -11.94 -6.47 1.98
N THR A 116 -11.08 -7.45 2.23
CA THR A 116 -11.16 -8.81 1.66
C THR A 116 -11.79 -9.76 2.66
N GLY A 117 -12.75 -9.58 3.35
CA GLY A 117 -13.55 -10.49 4.18
C GLY A 117 -12.83 -11.26 5.30
N ASP A 118 -11.56 -11.54 5.15
CA ASP A 118 -10.71 -12.27 6.10
C ASP A 118 -9.73 -11.36 6.87
N LYS A 119 -9.67 -10.07 6.52
CA LYS A 119 -8.82 -9.07 7.18
C LYS A 119 -9.64 -8.13 8.07
N THR A 120 -9.01 -7.63 9.13
CA THR A 120 -9.62 -6.59 9.98
C THR A 120 -9.51 -5.21 9.33
N GLU A 121 -10.52 -4.36 9.53
CA GLU A 121 -10.54 -2.98 9.05
C GLU A 121 -9.68 -2.03 9.91
N THR A 122 -9.20 -2.47 11.05
CA THR A 122 -8.49 -1.64 12.04
C THR A 122 -7.29 -0.88 11.45
N PRO A 123 -6.43 -1.48 10.60
CA PRO A 123 -5.31 -0.76 9.98
C PRO A 123 -5.76 0.43 9.12
N VAL A 124 -6.83 0.26 8.34
CA VAL A 124 -7.36 1.33 7.48
C VAL A 124 -7.97 2.44 8.32
N ARG A 125 -8.73 2.12 9.36
CA ARG A 125 -9.30 3.12 10.25
C ARG A 125 -8.22 3.94 10.95
N TRP A 126 -7.19 3.27 11.45
CA TRP A 126 -6.04 3.95 12.04
C TRP A 126 -5.35 4.88 11.04
N PHE A 127 -5.16 4.41 9.81
CA PHE A 127 -4.57 5.19 8.73
C PHE A 127 -5.41 6.45 8.43
N GLU A 128 -6.72 6.30 8.27
CA GLU A 128 -7.66 7.41 8.03
C GLU A 128 -7.61 8.46 9.15
N GLU A 129 -7.60 8.03 10.41
CA GLU A 129 -7.54 8.92 11.57
C GLU A 129 -6.19 9.63 11.69
N THR A 130 -5.11 8.95 11.31
CA THR A 130 -3.74 9.47 11.43
C THR A 130 -3.40 10.41 10.30
N VAL A 131 -3.91 10.17 9.10
CA VAL A 131 -3.57 10.90 7.87
C VAL A 131 -4.72 11.81 7.46
N SER A 132 -5.02 12.81 8.30
CA SER A 132 -6.08 13.80 8.04
C SER A 132 -5.87 14.63 6.78
N ASN A 133 -4.66 14.63 6.22
CA ASN A 133 -4.28 15.41 5.03
C ASN A 133 -4.55 14.70 3.70
N ILE A 134 -4.98 13.43 3.72
CA ILE A 134 -5.45 12.78 2.51
C ILE A 134 -6.85 13.32 2.24
N ASP A 135 -7.00 14.00 1.13
CA ASP A 135 -8.32 14.47 0.69
C ASP A 135 -9.15 13.26 0.26
N LEU A 136 -10.00 12.80 1.16
CA LEU A 136 -10.92 11.69 0.92
C LEU A 136 -12.22 12.14 0.23
N ALA A 137 -12.41 13.45 0.04
CA ALA A 137 -13.64 14.00 -0.52
C ALA A 137 -13.84 13.65 -1.99
N HIS A 138 -12.79 13.21 -2.69
CA HIS A 138 -12.83 12.81 -4.09
C HIS A 138 -12.99 11.29 -4.30
N LEU A 139 -13.29 10.57 -3.23
CA LEU A 139 -13.61 9.13 -3.31
C LEU A 139 -15.11 8.92 -3.65
#